data_c248f1e5ea11220b9603c12afb33ed21
#
_entry.id   c248f1e5ea11220b9603c12afb33ed21
#
_cell.length_a   1.000
_cell.length_b   1.000
_cell.length_c   1.000
_cell.angle_alpha   90.00
_cell.angle_beta   90.00
_cell.angle_gamma   90.00
#
_symmetry.space_group_name_H-M   'P 1'
#
loop_
_entity.id
_entity.type
_entity.pdbx_description
1 polymer ?
#
loop_
_entity_poly.entity_id
_entity_poly.type
_entity_poly.pdbx_seq_one_letter_code
_entity_poly.pdbx_strand_id
1 'polypeptide(L)'
;MGLFVEDCPACDPQHNPRAVVAPPATYFTCPSVSGTVPCVPTAVPLPDQVQNPVWLLPQDHNGVIISLPPIDPGGAASVAGTLVFGIGTAANNGLGSAQVYTTDALGHFTTTYAGHAYPTSYLDTGSNVLFLLDAATLGIPECAAHTVAAGFYCPSSPVSFTVTTTGANGVSGPVSFSIANANAVLSSNNTAFNDVAVPFRASPEAFAWGLPFFFGRNVFIAIQGQNTPAGPGLYWAY
;
A
#
# COMPACT_ATOMS: atom_id res chain seq x y z
N MET A 1 5.85 -5.37 -1.73
CA MET A 1 7.17 -4.74 -1.50
C MET A 1 6.98 -3.59 -0.55
N GLY A 2 7.76 -3.54 0.54
CA GLY A 2 7.62 -2.57 1.61
C GLY A 2 8.76 -1.56 1.68
N LEU A 3 8.53 -0.48 2.42
CA LEU A 3 9.50 0.57 2.73
C LEU A 3 10.54 0.13 3.78
N PHE A 4 10.21 -0.88 4.59
CA PHE A 4 11.03 -1.27 5.74
C PHE A 4 12.02 -2.38 5.39
N VAL A 5 13.11 -2.44 6.14
CA VAL A 5 14.10 -3.52 6.06
C VAL A 5 13.53 -4.79 6.69
N GLU A 6 12.98 -4.69 7.90
CA GLU A 6 12.30 -5.77 8.63
C GLU A 6 10.77 -5.58 8.56
N ASP A 7 10.03 -6.67 8.69
CA ASP A 7 8.58 -6.65 8.54
C ASP A 7 7.81 -6.25 9.82
N CYS A 8 8.44 -6.35 10.99
CA CYS A 8 7.80 -6.00 12.27
C CYS A 8 8.78 -5.40 13.29
N PRO A 9 9.23 -4.15 13.12
CA PRO A 9 10.07 -3.52 14.15
C PRO A 9 9.41 -3.50 15.54
N ALA A 10 8.07 -3.43 15.61
CA ALA A 10 7.32 -3.49 16.86
C ALA A 10 7.35 -4.87 17.55
N CYS A 11 7.78 -5.92 16.84
CA CYS A 11 7.95 -7.28 17.39
C CYS A 11 9.29 -7.45 18.14
N ASP A 12 10.25 -6.55 17.93
CA ASP A 12 11.56 -6.63 18.57
C ASP A 12 11.50 -6.17 20.03
N PRO A 13 11.92 -7.02 20.98
CA PRO A 13 11.95 -6.67 22.41
C PRO A 13 12.85 -5.48 22.74
N GLN A 14 13.90 -5.22 21.96
CA GLN A 14 14.82 -4.11 22.17
C GLN A 14 14.22 -2.76 21.75
N HIS A 15 13.43 -2.74 20.68
CA HIS A 15 12.74 -1.55 20.18
C HIS A 15 11.37 -1.32 20.85
N ASN A 16 10.71 -2.42 21.23
CA ASN A 16 9.43 -2.41 21.90
C ASN A 16 9.42 -3.36 23.10
N PRO A 17 9.77 -2.93 24.31
CA PRO A 17 9.76 -3.80 25.49
C PRO A 17 8.41 -4.46 25.79
N ARG A 18 7.31 -3.88 25.32
CA ARG A 18 5.96 -4.48 25.44
C ARG A 18 5.79 -5.74 24.61
N ALA A 19 6.60 -5.93 23.55
CA ALA A 19 6.54 -7.13 22.73
C ALA A 19 6.81 -8.43 23.53
N VAL A 20 7.53 -8.36 24.65
CA VAL A 20 7.77 -9.53 25.53
C VAL A 20 6.50 -10.02 26.21
N VAL A 21 5.62 -9.10 26.64
CA VAL A 21 4.40 -9.41 27.41
C VAL A 21 3.14 -9.38 26.58
N ALA A 22 3.13 -8.64 25.48
CA ALA A 22 2.03 -8.50 24.54
C ALA A 22 2.58 -8.37 23.12
N PRO A 23 3.13 -9.48 22.55
CA PRO A 23 3.70 -9.43 21.20
C PRO A 23 2.64 -9.11 20.15
N PRO A 24 2.98 -8.30 19.13
CA PRO A 24 2.13 -8.17 17.94
C PRO A 24 1.86 -9.55 17.31
N ALA A 25 0.67 -9.75 16.76
CA ALA A 25 0.27 -10.99 16.11
C ALA A 25 0.85 -11.13 14.68
N THR A 26 2.16 -10.95 14.54
CA THR A 26 2.91 -11.09 13.29
C THR A 26 3.70 -12.40 13.31
N TYR A 27 4.42 -12.65 14.41
CA TYR A 27 5.19 -13.88 14.61
C TYR A 27 4.54 -14.77 15.67
N PHE A 28 4.61 -16.07 15.46
CA PHE A 28 3.99 -17.05 16.31
C PHE A 28 4.95 -18.20 16.64
N THR A 29 4.98 -18.61 17.90
CA THR A 29 5.60 -19.87 18.30
C THR A 29 4.53 -20.96 18.31
N CYS A 30 4.79 -22.06 17.60
CA CYS A 30 3.92 -23.22 17.52
C CYS A 30 4.56 -24.42 18.22
N PRO A 31 3.95 -24.99 19.28
CA PRO A 31 4.60 -26.06 20.09
C PRO A 31 4.75 -27.38 19.37
N SER A 32 4.02 -27.64 18.31
CA SER A 32 4.19 -28.85 17.46
C SER A 32 3.46 -28.70 16.12
N VAL A 33 3.93 -29.47 15.12
CA VAL A 33 3.30 -29.58 13.80
C VAL A 33 1.99 -30.40 13.83
N SER A 34 1.64 -31.01 14.96
CA SER A 34 0.50 -31.95 15.10
C SER A 34 -0.85 -31.29 15.40
N GLY A 35 -0.95 -29.98 15.40
CA GLY A 35 -2.20 -29.23 15.28
C GLY A 35 -3.15 -29.22 16.48
N THR A 36 -2.77 -29.74 17.64
CA THR A 36 -3.65 -29.77 18.83
C THR A 36 -3.43 -28.60 19.81
N VAL A 37 -2.34 -27.88 19.69
CA VAL A 37 -2.03 -26.71 20.54
C VAL A 37 -1.97 -25.46 19.66
N PRO A 38 -2.72 -24.39 19.99
CA PRO A 38 -2.69 -23.17 19.20
C PRO A 38 -1.30 -22.50 19.27
N CYS A 39 -0.91 -21.90 18.14
CA CYS A 39 0.26 -21.02 18.09
C CYS A 39 0.00 -19.76 18.93
N VAL A 40 1.02 -19.26 19.58
CA VAL A 40 0.96 -18.04 20.39
C VAL A 40 1.81 -16.93 19.77
N PRO A 41 1.35 -15.67 19.77
CA PRO A 41 2.18 -14.55 19.35
C PRO A 41 3.48 -14.51 20.14
N THR A 42 4.59 -14.21 19.45
CA THR A 42 5.91 -14.17 20.05
C THR A 42 6.70 -12.95 19.61
N ALA A 43 7.55 -12.45 20.51
CA ALA A 43 8.50 -11.40 20.17
C ALA A 43 9.68 -12.02 19.39
N VAL A 44 10.17 -11.30 18.39
CA VAL A 44 11.28 -11.75 17.54
C VAL A 44 12.25 -10.58 17.33
N PRO A 45 13.54 -10.75 17.69
CA PRO A 45 14.58 -9.75 17.44
C PRO A 45 14.71 -9.42 15.95
N LEU A 46 15.07 -8.17 15.60
CA LEU A 46 15.21 -7.72 14.21
C LEU A 46 16.03 -8.68 13.33
N PRO A 47 17.19 -9.20 13.76
CA PRO A 47 17.99 -10.10 12.92
C PRO A 47 17.31 -11.43 12.55
N ASP A 48 16.30 -11.83 13.34
CA ASP A 48 15.57 -13.10 13.18
C ASP A 48 14.23 -12.90 12.45
N GLN A 49 13.88 -11.65 12.11
CA GLN A 49 12.67 -11.31 11.37
C GLN A 49 12.81 -11.55 9.86
N VAL A 50 11.66 -11.64 9.18
CA VAL A 50 11.66 -11.66 7.72
C VAL A 50 12.15 -10.31 7.22
N GLN A 51 13.19 -10.34 6.40
CA GLN A 51 13.78 -9.15 5.83
C GLN A 51 13.27 -8.89 4.41
N ASN A 52 13.26 -7.63 4.03
CA ASN A 52 12.98 -7.21 2.66
C ASN A 52 14.04 -7.81 1.72
N PRO A 53 13.68 -8.68 0.77
CA PRO A 53 14.66 -9.33 -0.10
C PRO A 53 15.46 -8.33 -0.96
N VAL A 54 14.93 -7.14 -1.24
CA VAL A 54 15.65 -6.11 -2.00
C VAL A 54 16.84 -5.59 -1.23
N TRP A 55 16.70 -5.41 0.08
CA TRP A 55 17.78 -5.01 0.99
C TRP A 55 18.98 -5.98 0.95
N LEU A 56 18.74 -7.26 0.70
CA LEU A 56 19.75 -8.31 0.67
C LEU A 56 20.51 -8.38 -0.66
N LEU A 57 20.13 -7.61 -1.67
CA LEU A 57 20.84 -7.59 -2.93
C LEU A 57 22.22 -6.92 -2.78
N PRO A 58 23.27 -7.42 -3.48
CA PRO A 58 24.60 -6.82 -3.42
C PRO A 58 24.68 -5.44 -4.08
N GLN A 59 23.76 -5.13 -4.99
CA GLN A 59 23.59 -3.87 -5.70
C GLN A 59 22.11 -3.57 -5.86
N ASP A 60 21.76 -2.31 -6.17
CA ASP A 60 20.36 -1.90 -6.41
C ASP A 60 19.40 -2.19 -5.26
N HIS A 61 19.91 -2.14 -4.03
CA HIS A 61 19.21 -2.51 -2.79
C HIS A 61 18.52 -1.34 -2.08
N ASN A 62 18.58 -0.12 -2.66
CA ASN A 62 18.05 1.08 -2.02
C ASN A 62 16.55 1.30 -2.25
N GLY A 63 15.91 0.48 -3.07
CA GLY A 63 14.50 0.58 -3.38
C GLY A 63 14.12 -0.16 -4.64
N VAL A 64 12.86 0.01 -5.02
CA VAL A 64 12.32 -0.56 -6.26
C VAL A 64 11.42 0.45 -6.98
N ILE A 65 11.21 0.21 -8.27
CA ILE A 65 10.22 0.91 -9.08
C ILE A 65 9.21 -0.13 -9.58
N ILE A 66 7.93 0.09 -9.29
CA ILE A 66 6.84 -0.68 -9.86
C ILE A 66 6.24 0.16 -10.98
N SER A 67 6.33 -0.35 -12.20
CA SER A 67 5.79 0.28 -13.41
C SER A 67 4.67 -0.57 -13.97
N LEU A 68 3.44 -0.08 -13.89
CA LEU A 68 2.27 -0.73 -14.48
C LEU A 68 1.70 0.15 -15.60
N PRO A 69 1.32 -0.43 -16.74
CA PRO A 69 0.63 0.32 -17.78
C PRO A 69 -0.75 0.77 -17.30
N PRO A 70 -1.33 1.81 -17.90
CA PRO A 70 -2.73 2.14 -17.69
C PRO A 70 -3.63 0.99 -18.18
N ILE A 71 -4.78 0.85 -17.54
CA ILE A 71 -5.84 -0.07 -17.98
C ILE A 71 -7.14 0.72 -18.17
N ASP A 72 -8.01 0.22 -19.03
CA ASP A 72 -9.31 0.83 -19.30
C ASP A 72 -10.26 0.70 -18.08
N PRO A 73 -11.24 1.59 -17.94
CA PRO A 73 -12.31 1.44 -16.97
C PRO A 73 -13.01 0.07 -17.11
N GLY A 74 -13.29 -0.58 -15.99
CA GLY A 74 -13.85 -1.96 -15.99
C GLY A 74 -12.79 -3.05 -16.06
N GLY A 75 -11.51 -2.69 -16.14
CA GLY A 75 -10.39 -3.59 -15.92
C GLY A 75 -9.85 -4.32 -17.16
N ALA A 76 -8.92 -5.23 -16.93
CA ALA A 76 -8.27 -6.07 -17.92
C ALA A 76 -8.19 -7.52 -17.44
N ALA A 77 -8.19 -8.48 -18.38
CA ALA A 77 -8.06 -9.91 -18.08
C ALA A 77 -6.68 -10.25 -17.50
N SER A 78 -5.65 -9.51 -17.91
CA SER A 78 -4.28 -9.62 -17.37
C SER A 78 -3.53 -8.32 -17.64
N VAL A 79 -2.54 -8.02 -16.79
CA VAL A 79 -1.64 -6.88 -16.98
C VAL A 79 -0.21 -7.34 -16.73
N ALA A 80 0.68 -6.99 -17.64
CA ALA A 80 2.12 -7.16 -17.46
C ALA A 80 2.74 -5.79 -17.16
N GLY A 81 3.58 -5.74 -16.13
CA GLY A 81 4.37 -4.57 -15.75
C GLY A 81 5.81 -4.94 -15.49
N THR A 82 6.59 -4.00 -14.99
CA THR A 82 7.99 -4.22 -14.61
C THR A 82 8.24 -3.88 -13.16
N LEU A 83 9.09 -4.67 -12.54
CA LEU A 83 9.72 -4.38 -11.25
C LEU A 83 11.19 -4.11 -11.52
N VAL A 84 11.64 -2.90 -11.26
CA VAL A 84 13.05 -2.49 -11.43
C VAL A 84 13.67 -2.34 -10.06
N PHE A 85 14.82 -2.96 -9.84
CA PHE A 85 15.58 -2.84 -8.60
C PHE A 85 16.47 -1.60 -8.65
N GLY A 86 16.64 -0.95 -7.51
CA GLY A 86 17.41 0.27 -7.34
C GLY A 86 16.65 1.54 -7.75
N ILE A 87 17.05 2.66 -7.14
CA ILE A 87 16.58 4.01 -7.47
C ILE A 87 17.80 4.89 -7.72
N GLY A 88 17.99 5.33 -8.98
CA GLY A 88 19.12 6.15 -9.40
C GLY A 88 20.48 5.45 -9.37
N THR A 89 20.52 4.14 -9.36
CA THR A 89 21.73 3.31 -9.36
C THR A 89 22.15 2.89 -10.78
N ALA A 90 21.24 2.98 -11.74
CA ALA A 90 21.48 2.67 -13.16
C ALA A 90 20.79 3.69 -14.08
N ALA A 91 21.10 3.67 -15.36
CA ALA A 91 20.56 4.62 -16.33
C ALA A 91 19.03 4.52 -16.54
N ASN A 92 18.45 3.36 -16.23
CA ASN A 92 17.03 3.06 -16.44
C ASN A 92 16.15 3.18 -15.17
N ASN A 93 16.73 3.55 -14.03
CA ASN A 93 16.01 3.60 -12.74
C ASN A 93 16.08 4.96 -12.04
N GLY A 94 16.33 6.04 -12.79
CA GLY A 94 16.30 7.40 -12.29
C GLY A 94 14.87 7.87 -11.96
N LEU A 95 14.74 8.78 -11.00
CA LEU A 95 13.46 9.36 -10.55
C LEU A 95 12.74 10.16 -11.63
N GLY A 96 13.47 10.72 -12.61
CA GLY A 96 12.88 11.55 -13.64
C GLY A 96 12.11 12.74 -13.07
N SER A 97 10.84 12.87 -13.43
CA SER A 97 9.93 13.93 -12.95
C SER A 97 9.06 13.51 -11.77
N ALA A 98 9.26 12.31 -11.20
CA ALA A 98 8.46 11.82 -10.07
C ALA A 98 8.62 12.75 -8.86
N GLN A 99 7.51 13.08 -8.23
CA GLN A 99 7.50 13.85 -6.99
C GLN A 99 7.77 12.93 -5.80
N VAL A 100 8.63 13.38 -4.89
CA VAL A 100 9.04 12.59 -3.72
C VAL A 100 8.22 13.00 -2.51
N TYR A 101 7.47 12.04 -1.97
CA TYR A 101 6.65 12.18 -0.77
C TYR A 101 7.33 11.40 0.37
N THR A 102 8.07 12.11 1.23
CA THR A 102 8.63 11.46 2.43
C THR A 102 7.50 11.05 3.39
N THR A 103 7.75 10.05 4.19
CA THR A 103 6.75 9.50 5.12
C THR A 103 7.14 9.78 6.57
N ASP A 104 6.23 9.52 7.49
CA ASP A 104 6.56 9.36 8.89
C ASP A 104 7.35 8.05 9.12
N ALA A 105 7.71 7.77 10.38
CA ALA A 105 8.46 6.55 10.75
C ALA A 105 7.68 5.25 10.53
N LEU A 106 6.38 5.33 10.25
CA LEU A 106 5.49 4.19 9.99
C LEU A 106 5.15 4.05 8.49
N GLY A 107 5.75 4.86 7.63
CA GLY A 107 5.53 4.81 6.18
C GLY A 107 4.30 5.58 5.71
N HIS A 108 3.70 6.43 6.57
CA HIS A 108 2.49 7.18 6.24
C HIS A 108 2.79 8.53 5.62
N PHE A 109 1.85 8.97 4.78
CA PHE A 109 1.72 10.34 4.28
C PHE A 109 0.27 10.81 4.46
N THR A 110 0.00 12.08 4.21
CA THR A 110 -1.34 12.64 4.36
C THR A 110 -2.09 12.60 3.03
N THR A 111 -3.31 12.08 3.03
CA THR A 111 -4.30 12.32 1.98
C THR A 111 -5.30 13.35 2.47
N THR A 112 -5.59 14.38 1.66
CA THR A 112 -6.62 15.39 1.96
C THR A 112 -7.79 15.23 1.01
N TYR A 113 -8.99 15.05 1.55
CA TYR A 113 -10.25 14.96 0.81
C TYR A 113 -11.27 15.93 1.42
N ALA A 114 -11.93 16.70 0.58
CA ALA A 114 -12.96 17.68 0.99
C ALA A 114 -12.52 18.63 2.13
N GLY A 115 -11.23 18.98 2.16
CA GLY A 115 -10.65 19.85 3.19
C GLY A 115 -10.28 19.13 4.50
N HIS A 116 -10.55 17.84 4.63
CA HIS A 116 -10.16 17.03 5.78
C HIS A 116 -8.87 16.25 5.49
N ALA A 117 -7.95 16.24 6.46
CA ALA A 117 -6.67 15.55 6.35
C ALA A 117 -6.74 14.15 6.99
N TYR A 118 -6.20 13.17 6.28
CA TYR A 118 -6.09 11.76 6.69
C TYR A 118 -4.61 11.39 6.76
N PRO A 119 -3.93 11.60 7.90
CA PRO A 119 -2.48 11.59 7.99
C PRO A 119 -1.85 10.19 8.02
N THR A 120 -2.63 9.14 8.15
CA THR A 120 -2.16 7.76 8.23
C THR A 120 -2.37 6.98 6.92
N SER A 121 -2.35 7.70 5.78
CA SER A 121 -2.52 7.09 4.46
C SER A 121 -1.21 6.47 3.96
N TYR A 122 -1.29 5.40 3.16
CA TYR A 122 -0.12 4.69 2.64
C TYR A 122 -0.41 3.99 1.30
N LEU A 123 0.65 3.60 0.59
CA LEU A 123 0.56 2.78 -0.62
C LEU A 123 0.73 1.30 -0.26
N ASP A 124 -0.08 0.42 -0.86
CA ASP A 124 -0.04 -1.01 -0.60
C ASP A 124 -0.23 -1.85 -1.87
N THR A 125 0.86 -2.37 -2.42
CA THR A 125 0.82 -3.26 -3.59
C THR A 125 0.21 -4.63 -3.31
N GLY A 126 0.04 -5.00 -2.05
CA GLY A 126 -0.56 -6.26 -1.62
C GLY A 126 -2.09 -6.25 -1.63
N SER A 127 -2.70 -5.07 -1.73
CA SER A 127 -4.15 -4.89 -1.78
C SER A 127 -4.65 -4.73 -3.21
N ASN A 128 -5.58 -5.56 -3.64
CA ASN A 128 -6.14 -5.54 -5.00
C ASN A 128 -7.19 -4.43 -5.21
N VAL A 129 -7.52 -3.67 -4.19
CA VAL A 129 -8.56 -2.64 -4.18
C VAL A 129 -8.06 -1.37 -3.49
N LEU A 130 -8.73 -0.24 -3.72
CA LEU A 130 -8.56 0.95 -2.89
C LEU A 130 -9.35 0.77 -1.58
N PHE A 131 -8.74 1.04 -0.44
CA PHE A 131 -9.43 1.17 0.84
C PHE A 131 -9.62 2.65 1.14
N LEU A 132 -10.87 3.06 1.20
CA LEU A 132 -11.26 4.46 1.25
C LEU A 132 -12.15 4.76 2.46
N LEU A 133 -12.61 5.99 2.57
CA LEU A 133 -13.52 6.45 3.63
C LEU A 133 -14.87 5.70 3.55
N ASP A 134 -15.72 5.88 4.54
CA ASP A 134 -17.05 5.28 4.55
C ASP A 134 -17.97 5.82 3.46
N ALA A 135 -19.05 5.08 3.19
CA ALA A 135 -20.01 5.38 2.14
C ALA A 135 -20.71 6.75 2.30
N ALA A 136 -20.96 7.17 3.55
CA ALA A 136 -21.60 8.44 3.84
C ALA A 136 -20.67 9.62 3.54
N THR A 137 -19.40 9.51 3.91
CA THR A 137 -18.37 10.52 3.65
C THR A 137 -18.09 10.68 2.16
N LEU A 138 -18.02 9.56 1.40
CA LEU A 138 -17.80 9.61 -0.04
C LEU A 138 -19.08 9.93 -0.83
N GLY A 139 -20.26 9.81 -0.23
CA GLY A 139 -21.53 10.03 -0.90
C GLY A 139 -21.89 8.95 -1.92
N ILE A 140 -21.34 7.74 -1.81
CA ILE A 140 -21.60 6.62 -2.72
C ILE A 140 -22.05 5.37 -1.94
N PRO A 141 -23.04 4.61 -2.46
CA PRO A 141 -23.57 3.45 -1.78
C PRO A 141 -22.59 2.26 -1.82
N GLU A 142 -22.67 1.42 -0.79
CA GLU A 142 -22.09 0.08 -0.84
C GLU A 142 -22.99 -0.87 -1.63
N CYS A 143 -22.38 -1.97 -2.10
CA CYS A 143 -23.11 -3.04 -2.76
C CYS A 143 -24.04 -3.75 -1.77
N ALA A 144 -25.17 -4.25 -2.27
CA ALA A 144 -26.12 -4.99 -1.44
C ALA A 144 -25.51 -6.26 -0.86
N ALA A 145 -25.89 -6.61 0.36
CA ALA A 145 -25.31 -7.72 1.14
C ALA A 145 -25.38 -9.11 0.48
N HIS A 146 -26.25 -9.29 -0.52
CA HIS A 146 -26.45 -10.58 -1.20
C HIS A 146 -25.79 -10.65 -2.58
N THR A 147 -24.91 -9.72 -2.91
CA THR A 147 -24.19 -9.67 -4.18
C THR A 147 -22.78 -10.20 -4.07
N VAL A 148 -22.15 -10.53 -5.20
CA VAL A 148 -20.76 -11.00 -5.26
C VAL A 148 -19.77 -9.94 -4.74
N ALA A 149 -20.14 -8.67 -4.78
CA ALA A 149 -19.34 -7.54 -4.34
C ALA A 149 -19.83 -6.97 -2.99
N ALA A 150 -20.51 -7.74 -2.14
CA ALA A 150 -20.95 -7.27 -0.83
C ALA A 150 -19.77 -6.66 -0.05
N GLY A 151 -19.97 -5.44 0.49
CA GLY A 151 -18.93 -4.69 1.19
C GLY A 151 -18.04 -3.79 0.33
N PHE A 152 -18.19 -3.85 -1.00
CA PHE A 152 -17.58 -2.91 -1.93
C PHE A 152 -18.49 -1.72 -2.19
N TYR A 153 -18.00 -0.69 -2.91
CA TYR A 153 -18.85 0.38 -3.40
C TYR A 153 -19.56 -0.01 -4.70
N CYS A 154 -20.83 0.44 -4.80
CA CYS A 154 -21.70 0.17 -5.95
C CYS A 154 -22.45 1.46 -6.38
N PRO A 155 -21.75 2.50 -6.84
CA PRO A 155 -22.43 3.65 -7.43
C PRO A 155 -23.21 3.22 -8.67
N SER A 156 -24.29 3.94 -9.00
CA SER A 156 -25.12 3.66 -10.19
C SER A 156 -24.39 3.91 -11.51
N SER A 157 -23.38 4.78 -11.47
CA SER A 157 -22.43 5.06 -12.56
C SER A 157 -21.05 5.34 -11.94
N PRO A 158 -19.94 5.16 -12.66
CA PRO A 158 -18.63 5.48 -12.16
C PRO A 158 -18.52 6.92 -11.64
N VAL A 159 -17.94 7.09 -10.46
CA VAL A 159 -17.75 8.40 -9.81
C VAL A 159 -16.27 8.70 -9.74
N SER A 160 -15.86 9.89 -10.22
CA SER A 160 -14.48 10.35 -10.19
C SER A 160 -14.22 11.20 -8.95
N PHE A 161 -13.06 11.03 -8.36
CA PHE A 161 -12.57 11.77 -7.21
C PHE A 161 -11.19 12.36 -7.50
N THR A 162 -10.89 13.48 -6.84
CA THR A 162 -9.55 14.03 -6.77
C THR A 162 -9.26 14.38 -5.32
N VAL A 163 -8.15 13.91 -4.84
CA VAL A 163 -7.62 14.19 -3.49
C VAL A 163 -6.24 14.82 -3.62
N THR A 164 -5.72 15.37 -2.54
CA THR A 164 -4.32 15.84 -2.48
C THR A 164 -3.54 14.92 -1.58
N THR A 165 -2.42 14.38 -2.06
CA THR A 165 -1.44 13.68 -1.22
C THR A 165 -0.33 14.63 -0.82
N THR A 166 0.14 14.54 0.43
CA THR A 166 1.17 15.41 0.99
C THR A 166 2.15 14.57 1.81
N GLY A 167 3.42 14.61 1.42
CA GLY A 167 4.50 13.97 2.18
C GLY A 167 4.87 14.75 3.45
N ALA A 168 5.60 14.12 4.36
CA ALA A 168 6.13 14.76 5.56
C ALA A 168 7.09 15.92 5.23
N ASN A 169 7.69 15.92 4.04
CA ASN A 169 8.50 17.02 3.50
C ASN A 169 7.67 18.20 2.97
N GLY A 170 6.33 18.16 3.05
CA GLY A 170 5.44 19.21 2.57
C GLY A 170 5.19 19.20 1.05
N VAL A 171 5.85 18.32 0.29
CA VAL A 171 5.54 18.15 -1.14
C VAL A 171 4.13 17.60 -1.27
N SER A 172 3.33 18.20 -2.13
CA SER A 172 1.94 17.82 -2.33
C SER A 172 1.55 17.80 -3.81
N GLY A 173 0.62 16.91 -4.16
CA GLY A 173 0.11 16.77 -5.52
C GLY A 173 -1.27 16.14 -5.56
N PRO A 174 -2.02 16.37 -6.65
CA PRO A 174 -3.34 15.78 -6.84
C PRO A 174 -3.23 14.29 -7.23
N VAL A 175 -4.14 13.49 -6.70
CA VAL A 175 -4.38 12.11 -7.12
C VAL A 175 -5.83 11.98 -7.55
N SER A 176 -6.03 11.67 -8.83
CA SER A 176 -7.37 11.41 -9.39
C SER A 176 -7.55 9.90 -9.54
N PHE A 177 -8.76 9.43 -9.20
CA PHE A 177 -9.18 8.04 -9.31
C PHE A 177 -10.69 7.99 -9.55
N SER A 178 -11.20 6.83 -9.96
CA SER A 178 -12.63 6.59 -10.08
C SER A 178 -13.05 5.36 -9.28
N ILE A 179 -14.34 5.30 -8.96
CA ILE A 179 -14.96 4.13 -8.32
C ILE A 179 -16.10 3.67 -9.21
N ALA A 180 -16.01 2.47 -9.74
CA ALA A 180 -17.04 1.83 -10.53
C ALA A 180 -17.99 1.01 -9.65
N ASN A 181 -19.08 0.53 -10.24
CA ASN A 181 -19.95 -0.44 -9.61
C ASN A 181 -19.26 -1.79 -9.51
N ALA A 182 -18.85 -2.18 -8.31
CA ALA A 182 -18.09 -3.40 -8.14
C ALA A 182 -18.84 -4.66 -8.58
N ASN A 183 -20.17 -4.73 -8.43
CA ASN A 183 -20.95 -5.87 -8.95
C ASN A 183 -20.84 -5.98 -10.47
N ALA A 184 -20.82 -4.85 -11.19
CA ALA A 184 -20.72 -4.86 -12.65
C ALA A 184 -19.31 -5.33 -13.09
N VAL A 185 -18.25 -4.73 -12.51
CA VAL A 185 -16.88 -5.02 -12.95
C VAL A 185 -16.40 -6.40 -12.50
N LEU A 186 -16.74 -6.86 -11.28
CA LEU A 186 -16.38 -8.19 -10.78
C LEU A 186 -17.19 -9.33 -11.41
N SER A 187 -18.26 -9.01 -12.12
CA SER A 187 -19.00 -9.99 -12.93
C SER A 187 -18.41 -10.21 -14.33
N SER A 188 -17.37 -9.46 -14.68
CA SER A 188 -16.61 -9.65 -15.93
C SER A 188 -15.59 -10.79 -15.80
N ASN A 189 -14.94 -11.14 -16.93
CA ASN A 189 -13.81 -12.07 -16.94
C ASN A 189 -12.45 -11.36 -16.64
N ASN A 190 -12.47 -10.09 -16.25
CA ASN A 190 -11.29 -9.33 -15.89
C ASN A 190 -10.80 -9.68 -14.48
N THR A 191 -9.51 -9.53 -14.24
CA THR A 191 -8.85 -9.81 -12.96
C THR A 191 -8.05 -8.62 -12.43
N ALA A 192 -7.78 -7.63 -13.25
CA ALA A 192 -7.08 -6.40 -12.88
C ALA A 192 -8.03 -5.21 -13.04
N PHE A 193 -8.20 -4.42 -11.97
CA PHE A 193 -9.14 -3.30 -11.91
C PHE A 193 -8.45 -2.06 -11.35
N ASN A 194 -8.71 -0.89 -11.96
CA ASN A 194 -8.21 0.40 -11.50
C ASN A 194 -9.27 1.25 -10.78
N ASP A 195 -10.49 0.75 -10.65
CA ASP A 195 -11.68 1.49 -10.22
C ASP A 195 -12.53 0.73 -9.18
N VAL A 196 -11.94 -0.24 -8.48
CA VAL A 196 -12.61 -1.02 -7.43
C VAL A 196 -12.13 -0.59 -6.05
N ALA A 197 -13.09 -0.32 -5.15
CA ALA A 197 -12.80 0.18 -3.82
C ALA A 197 -13.75 -0.39 -2.76
N VAL A 198 -13.28 -0.34 -1.49
CA VAL A 198 -14.02 -0.75 -0.30
C VAL A 198 -13.89 0.29 0.82
N PRO A 199 -14.84 0.40 1.75
CA PRO A 199 -14.66 1.17 2.97
C PRO A 199 -13.53 0.61 3.83
N PHE A 200 -12.62 1.47 4.30
CA PHE A 200 -11.53 1.06 5.18
C PHE A 200 -12.01 1.00 6.64
N ARG A 201 -12.81 -0.01 6.97
CA ARG A 201 -13.47 -0.15 8.28
C ARG A 201 -12.47 -0.33 9.43
N ALA A 202 -11.30 -0.92 9.16
CA ALA A 202 -10.27 -1.14 10.17
C ALA A 202 -9.50 0.15 10.51
N SER A 203 -9.48 1.13 9.59
CA SER A 203 -8.79 2.41 9.77
C SER A 203 -9.55 3.53 9.03
N PRO A 204 -10.69 4.01 9.61
CA PRO A 204 -11.57 4.98 8.93
C PRO A 204 -10.92 6.35 8.70
N GLU A 205 -9.81 6.64 9.36
CA GLU A 205 -9.04 7.88 9.24
C GLU A 205 -7.83 7.74 8.28
N ALA A 206 -7.89 6.80 7.33
CA ALA A 206 -6.80 6.53 6.39
C ALA A 206 -7.31 6.20 4.98
N PHE A 207 -6.44 6.44 4.00
CA PHE A 207 -6.52 5.86 2.66
C PHE A 207 -5.43 4.80 2.52
N ALA A 208 -5.80 3.54 2.22
CA ALA A 208 -4.82 2.59 1.73
C ALA A 208 -4.94 2.48 0.20
N TRP A 209 -3.92 3.01 -0.46
CA TRP A 209 -3.83 3.08 -1.91
C TRP A 209 -3.33 1.74 -2.45
N GLY A 210 -4.24 0.82 -2.70
CA GLY A 210 -3.93 -0.50 -3.23
C GLY A 210 -3.49 -0.49 -4.69
N LEU A 211 -3.37 -1.68 -5.28
CA LEU A 211 -2.89 -1.89 -6.65
C LEU A 211 -3.58 -1.01 -7.71
N PRO A 212 -4.87 -0.65 -7.60
CA PRO A 212 -5.51 0.28 -8.52
C PRO A 212 -4.79 1.62 -8.67
N PHE A 213 -4.11 2.10 -7.62
CA PHE A 213 -3.32 3.32 -7.67
C PHE A 213 -2.10 3.20 -8.61
N PHE A 214 -1.54 2.01 -8.77
CA PHE A 214 -0.29 1.80 -9.51
C PHE A 214 -0.48 1.75 -11.02
N PHE A 215 -1.68 1.50 -11.52
CA PHE A 215 -1.93 1.47 -12.97
C PHE A 215 -1.71 2.84 -13.60
N GLY A 216 -0.93 2.86 -14.68
CA GLY A 216 -0.52 4.07 -15.39
C GLY A 216 0.57 4.88 -14.70
N ARG A 217 1.26 4.31 -13.69
CA ARG A 217 2.30 4.99 -12.91
C ARG A 217 3.60 4.22 -12.83
N ASN A 218 4.68 4.97 -12.65
CA ASN A 218 5.94 4.47 -12.10
C ASN A 218 5.97 4.86 -10.62
N VAL A 219 5.86 3.89 -9.73
CA VAL A 219 5.85 4.13 -8.29
C VAL A 219 7.18 3.66 -7.70
N PHE A 220 7.92 4.60 -7.14
CA PHE A 220 9.20 4.37 -6.48
C PHE A 220 8.96 4.11 -5.00
N ILE A 221 9.63 3.10 -4.47
CA ILE A 221 9.56 2.66 -3.08
C ILE A 221 10.98 2.67 -2.53
N ALA A 222 11.35 3.74 -1.81
CA ALA A 222 12.69 3.89 -1.25
C ALA A 222 12.77 3.24 0.13
N ILE A 223 13.69 2.31 0.30
CA ILE A 223 13.85 1.50 1.51
C ILE A 223 14.45 2.37 2.64
N GLN A 224 13.96 2.14 3.82
CA GLN A 224 14.38 2.79 5.07
C GLN A 224 15.89 2.89 5.21
N GLY A 225 16.38 4.11 5.46
CA GLY A 225 17.79 4.38 5.70
C GLY A 225 18.71 4.24 4.48
N GLN A 226 18.17 3.84 3.31
CA GLN A 226 18.98 3.67 2.10
C GLN A 226 19.08 4.98 1.33
N ASN A 227 20.28 5.29 0.83
CA ASN A 227 20.53 6.50 0.07
C ASN A 227 20.06 6.38 -1.37
N THR A 228 19.34 7.39 -1.83
CA THR A 228 18.93 7.57 -3.22
C THR A 228 19.31 8.97 -3.69
N PRO A 229 19.20 9.31 -5.00
CA PRO A 229 19.43 10.67 -5.48
C PRO A 229 18.54 11.74 -4.83
N ALA A 230 17.38 11.36 -4.29
CA ALA A 230 16.46 12.28 -3.60
C ALA A 230 16.67 12.33 -2.08
N GLY A 231 17.71 11.68 -1.58
CA GLY A 231 17.99 11.55 -0.15
C GLY A 231 17.68 10.16 0.39
N PRO A 232 17.80 9.96 1.70
CA PRO A 232 17.54 8.67 2.31
C PRO A 232 16.04 8.31 2.28
N GLY A 233 15.74 7.03 2.05
CA GLY A 233 14.39 6.47 2.30
C GLY A 233 14.07 6.57 3.80
N LEU A 234 12.88 6.68 4.09
CA LEU A 234 11.56 6.18 3.73
C LEU A 234 10.78 7.18 2.83
N TYR A 235 10.48 6.87 1.63
CA TYR A 235 9.60 7.69 0.80
C TYR A 235 8.92 6.90 -0.31
N TRP A 236 7.81 7.43 -0.79
CA TRP A 236 7.20 7.08 -2.06
C TRP A 236 7.48 8.17 -3.07
N ALA A 237 7.64 7.84 -4.35
CA ALA A 237 7.64 8.83 -5.42
C ALA A 237 6.85 8.34 -6.63
N TYR A 238 6.14 9.27 -7.31
CA TYR A 238 5.34 8.96 -8.49
C TYR A 238 5.00 10.21 -9.31
#